data_264f7abbe9411278aee8d27699927eef
#
_entry.id   264f7abbe9411278aee8d27699927eef
#
_cell.length_a   1.000
_cell.length_b   1.000
_cell.length_c   1.000
_cell.angle_alpha   90.00
_cell.angle_beta   90.00
_cell.angle_gamma   90.00
#
_symmetry.space_group_name_H-M   'P 1'
#
loop_
_entity.id
_entity.type
_entity.pdbx_description
1 polymer ?
#
loop_
_entity_poly.entity_id
_entity_poly.type
_entity_poly.pdbx_seq_one_letter_code
_entity_poly.pdbx_strand_id
1 'polypeptide(L)'
;MQSAYDAFQEGNRLLASQNPHAAVIPLERARDLEPDKGSVRETLARAYFRTGRFTQASEEFERAVEIEPVNDYAHFGLGLCLMRRGDHLGARRHLKLAVAMRPDQQDYRAALARVNDDA
;
A
#
# COMPACT_ATOMS: atom_id res chain seq x y z
N MET A 1 7.62 -25.32 10.69
CA MET A 1 7.60 -24.41 9.52
C MET A 1 6.53 -23.33 9.72
N GLN A 2 6.88 -22.09 9.47
CA GLN A 2 5.96 -20.99 9.68
C GLN A 2 4.91 -20.95 8.56
N SER A 3 3.62 -20.81 8.92
CA SER A 3 2.56 -20.66 7.95
C SER A 3 2.47 -19.23 7.43
N ALA A 4 1.74 -19.03 6.33
CA ALA A 4 1.48 -17.68 5.82
C ALA A 4 0.78 -16.83 6.88
N TYR A 5 -0.17 -17.41 7.61
CA TYR A 5 -0.88 -16.71 8.67
C TYR A 5 0.09 -16.25 9.77
N ASP A 6 0.96 -17.15 10.23
CA ASP A 6 1.93 -16.82 11.28
C ASP A 6 2.88 -15.71 10.82
N ALA A 7 3.37 -15.81 9.59
CA ALA A 7 4.26 -14.80 9.03
C ALA A 7 3.56 -13.43 8.92
N PHE A 8 2.29 -13.44 8.51
CA PHE A 8 1.51 -12.23 8.38
C PHE A 8 1.27 -11.58 9.75
N GLN A 9 0.94 -12.38 10.76
CA GLN A 9 0.74 -11.87 12.12
C GLN A 9 2.01 -11.28 12.69
N GLU A 10 3.16 -11.90 12.46
CA GLU A 10 4.44 -11.36 12.87
C GLU A 10 4.72 -10.00 12.21
N GLY A 11 4.48 -9.92 10.90
CA GLY A 11 4.66 -8.67 10.17
C GLY A 11 3.76 -7.55 10.68
N ASN A 12 2.49 -7.86 10.91
CA ASN A 12 1.54 -6.89 11.47
C ASN A 12 1.97 -6.40 12.85
N ARG A 13 2.43 -7.32 13.70
CA ARG A 13 2.89 -6.96 15.05
C ARG A 13 4.07 -6.00 14.96
N LEU A 14 5.01 -6.26 14.06
CA LEU A 14 6.19 -5.42 13.90
C LEU A 14 5.84 -4.05 13.33
N LEU A 15 4.89 -3.97 12.39
CA LEU A 15 4.41 -2.68 11.90
C LEU A 15 3.73 -1.88 13.01
N ALA A 16 2.89 -2.55 13.80
CA ALA A 16 2.16 -1.90 14.89
C ALA A 16 3.12 -1.37 15.98
N SER A 17 4.24 -2.03 16.18
CA SER A 17 5.26 -1.60 17.14
C SER A 17 6.30 -0.64 16.55
N GLN A 18 5.98 -0.01 15.42
CA GLN A 18 6.81 1.00 14.76
C GLN A 18 8.16 0.44 14.30
N ASN A 19 8.17 -0.81 13.85
CA ASN A 19 9.38 -1.46 13.36
C ASN A 19 9.16 -1.96 11.92
N PRO A 20 8.99 -1.03 10.95
CA PRO A 20 8.67 -1.41 9.58
C PRO A 20 9.79 -2.17 8.87
N HIS A 21 11.06 -1.88 9.18
CA HIS A 21 12.17 -2.59 8.57
C HIS A 21 12.14 -4.08 8.94
N ALA A 22 11.90 -4.38 10.21
CA ALA A 22 11.83 -5.77 10.66
C ALA A 22 10.58 -6.49 10.13
N ALA A 23 9.52 -5.74 9.81
CA ALA A 23 8.28 -6.32 9.28
C ALA A 23 8.43 -6.84 7.84
N VAL A 24 9.36 -6.32 7.06
CA VAL A 24 9.48 -6.64 5.63
C VAL A 24 9.69 -8.14 5.41
N ILE A 25 10.63 -8.76 6.12
CA ILE A 25 10.97 -10.17 5.90
C ILE A 25 9.78 -11.11 6.15
N PRO A 26 9.10 -11.06 7.32
CA PRO A 26 7.93 -11.92 7.49
C PRO A 26 6.79 -11.61 6.52
N LEU A 27 6.61 -10.35 6.13
CA LEU A 27 5.57 -10.01 5.15
C LEU A 27 5.89 -10.52 3.75
N GLU A 28 7.15 -10.47 3.35
CA GLU A 28 7.59 -11.08 2.07
C GLU A 28 7.35 -12.58 2.09
N ARG A 29 7.63 -13.24 3.21
CA ARG A 29 7.38 -14.68 3.36
C ARG A 29 5.88 -14.98 3.25
N ALA A 30 5.03 -14.19 3.90
CA ALA A 30 3.59 -14.37 3.81
C ALA A 30 3.10 -14.21 2.37
N ARG A 31 3.60 -13.20 1.65
CA ARG A 31 3.26 -12.98 0.25
C ARG A 31 3.68 -14.16 -0.62
N ASP A 32 4.88 -14.68 -0.42
CA ASP A 32 5.40 -15.77 -1.24
C ASP A 32 4.60 -17.05 -1.00
N LEU A 33 4.10 -17.28 0.22
CA LEU A 33 3.28 -18.42 0.55
C LEU A 33 1.84 -18.27 0.05
N GLU A 34 1.30 -17.05 0.00
CA GLU A 34 -0.05 -16.78 -0.48
C GLU A 34 -0.03 -15.54 -1.40
N PRO A 35 0.43 -15.70 -2.65
CA PRO A 35 0.68 -14.55 -3.52
C PRO A 35 -0.55 -13.78 -3.99
N ASP A 36 -1.75 -14.40 -3.89
CA ASP A 36 -2.98 -13.76 -4.34
C ASP A 36 -3.83 -13.19 -3.19
N LYS A 37 -3.25 -13.06 -2.00
CA LYS A 37 -3.99 -12.51 -0.87
C LYS A 37 -3.77 -11.00 -0.79
N GLY A 38 -4.82 -10.25 -1.13
CA GLY A 38 -4.75 -8.79 -1.21
C GLY A 38 -4.32 -8.11 0.09
N SER A 39 -4.80 -8.61 1.24
CA SER A 39 -4.44 -8.03 2.55
C SER A 39 -2.95 -8.15 2.84
N VAL A 40 -2.32 -9.24 2.41
CA VAL A 40 -0.87 -9.43 2.58
C VAL A 40 -0.11 -8.45 1.68
N ARG A 41 -0.52 -8.35 0.42
CA ARG A 41 0.10 -7.41 -0.54
C ARG A 41 0.04 -5.98 -0.04
N GLU A 42 -1.13 -5.57 0.43
CA GLU A 42 -1.37 -4.23 0.96
C GLU A 42 -0.48 -3.95 2.19
N THR A 43 -0.40 -4.90 3.11
CA THR A 43 0.38 -4.72 4.33
C THR A 43 1.88 -4.66 4.01
N LEU A 44 2.35 -5.51 3.10
CA LEU A 44 3.75 -5.46 2.65
C LEU A 44 4.05 -4.13 1.96
N ALA A 45 3.12 -3.65 1.13
CA ALA A 45 3.27 -2.35 0.48
C ALA A 45 3.44 -1.23 1.52
N ARG A 46 2.66 -1.27 2.60
CA ARG A 46 2.80 -0.30 3.69
C ARG A 46 4.18 -0.36 4.33
N ALA A 47 4.71 -1.55 4.55
CA ALA A 47 6.05 -1.71 5.12
C ALA A 47 7.11 -1.14 4.17
N TYR A 48 7.00 -1.43 2.88
CA TYR A 48 7.91 -0.86 1.90
C TYR A 48 7.82 0.67 1.86
N PHE A 49 6.60 1.22 1.89
CA PHE A 49 6.40 2.67 1.89
C PHE A 49 7.08 3.31 3.09
N ARG A 50 6.87 2.74 4.28
CA ARG A 50 7.42 3.29 5.52
C ARG A 50 8.94 3.16 5.60
N THR A 51 9.54 2.29 4.80
CA THR A 51 10.99 2.14 4.71
C THR A 51 11.59 2.85 3.50
N GLY A 52 10.78 3.65 2.79
CA GLY A 52 11.25 4.44 1.65
C GLY A 52 11.41 3.68 0.35
N ARG A 53 10.92 2.45 0.28
CA ARG A 53 11.02 1.60 -0.92
C ARG A 53 9.80 1.80 -1.80
N PHE A 54 9.70 2.96 -2.42
CA PHE A 54 8.48 3.38 -3.11
C PHE A 54 8.18 2.59 -4.38
N THR A 55 9.21 2.16 -5.12
CA THR A 55 9.00 1.32 -6.29
C THR A 55 8.42 -0.03 -5.89
N GLN A 56 9.00 -0.68 -4.89
CA GLN A 56 8.50 -1.96 -4.39
C GLN A 56 7.10 -1.81 -3.80
N ALA A 57 6.86 -0.71 -3.07
CA ALA A 57 5.53 -0.45 -2.51
C ALA A 57 4.48 -0.30 -3.62
N SER A 58 4.80 0.44 -4.71
CA SER A 58 3.87 0.58 -5.82
C SER A 58 3.52 -0.76 -6.46
N GLU A 59 4.51 -1.63 -6.64
CA GLU A 59 4.29 -2.95 -7.23
C GLU A 59 3.31 -3.77 -6.39
N GLU A 60 3.46 -3.74 -5.07
CA GLU A 60 2.58 -4.49 -4.18
C GLU A 60 1.18 -3.88 -4.12
N PHE A 61 1.07 -2.56 -4.10
CA PHE A 61 -0.24 -1.90 -4.16
C PHE A 61 -0.93 -2.15 -5.50
N GLU A 62 -0.18 -2.13 -6.61
CA GLU A 62 -0.74 -2.48 -7.93
C GLU A 62 -1.32 -3.88 -7.93
N ARG A 63 -0.60 -4.83 -7.36
CA ARG A 63 -1.09 -6.19 -7.28
C ARG A 63 -2.34 -6.28 -6.39
N ALA A 64 -2.37 -5.53 -5.29
CA ALA A 64 -3.54 -5.48 -4.42
C ALA A 64 -4.77 -4.94 -5.16
N VAL A 65 -4.60 -3.91 -5.99
CA VAL A 65 -5.66 -3.34 -6.81
C VAL A 65 -6.13 -4.35 -7.88
N GLU A 66 -5.21 -5.11 -8.49
CA GLU A 66 -5.58 -6.15 -9.45
C GLU A 66 -6.43 -7.24 -8.78
N ILE A 67 -6.08 -7.64 -7.55
CA ILE A 67 -6.81 -8.66 -6.81
C ILE A 67 -8.19 -8.14 -6.39
N GLU A 68 -8.26 -6.89 -5.92
CA GLU A 68 -9.50 -6.28 -5.47
C GLU A 68 -9.58 -4.82 -5.96
N PRO A 69 -10.17 -4.60 -7.16
CA PRO A 69 -10.22 -3.26 -7.76
C PRO A 69 -10.97 -2.21 -6.95
N VAL A 70 -11.82 -2.62 -6.00
CA VAL A 70 -12.59 -1.70 -5.17
C VAL A 70 -11.92 -1.46 -3.80
N ASN A 71 -10.67 -1.81 -3.64
CA ASN A 71 -9.90 -1.55 -2.43
C ASN A 71 -9.46 -0.09 -2.42
N ASP A 72 -10.22 0.76 -1.72
CA ASP A 72 -9.94 2.21 -1.65
C ASP A 72 -8.57 2.51 -1.06
N TYR A 73 -8.18 1.79 -0.01
CA TYR A 73 -6.89 2.01 0.63
C TYR A 73 -5.72 1.69 -0.31
N ALA A 74 -5.86 0.63 -1.12
CA ALA A 74 -4.80 0.26 -2.07
C ALA A 74 -4.63 1.33 -3.16
N HIS A 75 -5.74 1.91 -3.64
CA HIS A 75 -5.67 3.03 -4.57
C HIS A 75 -5.00 4.25 -3.93
N PHE A 76 -5.36 4.56 -2.70
CA PHE A 76 -4.74 5.65 -1.95
C PHE A 76 -3.24 5.42 -1.80
N GLY A 77 -2.84 4.23 -1.34
CA GLY A 77 -1.44 3.87 -1.16
C GLY A 77 -0.65 3.93 -2.46
N LEU A 78 -1.23 3.41 -3.54
CA LEU A 78 -0.60 3.47 -4.85
C LEU A 78 -0.41 4.93 -5.30
N GLY A 79 -1.42 5.76 -5.08
CA GLY A 79 -1.32 7.18 -5.40
C GLY A 79 -0.19 7.87 -4.65
N LEU A 80 -0.04 7.58 -3.35
CA LEU A 80 1.06 8.14 -2.57
C LEU A 80 2.43 7.69 -3.09
N CYS A 81 2.55 6.42 -3.45
CA CYS A 81 3.80 5.90 -4.00
C CYS A 81 4.15 6.59 -5.33
N LEU A 82 3.15 6.76 -6.19
CA LEU A 82 3.35 7.40 -7.48
C LEU A 82 3.76 8.86 -7.34
N MET A 83 3.18 9.56 -6.36
CA MET A 83 3.63 10.93 -6.03
C MET A 83 5.11 10.95 -5.67
N ARG A 84 5.53 10.05 -4.79
CA ARG A 84 6.93 9.96 -4.37
C ARG A 84 7.87 9.63 -5.52
N ARG A 85 7.36 8.92 -6.53
CA ARG A 85 8.13 8.56 -7.72
C ARG A 85 8.06 9.62 -8.82
N GLY A 86 7.29 10.69 -8.62
CA GLY A 86 7.17 11.78 -9.58
C GLY A 86 6.11 11.56 -10.66
N ASP A 87 5.33 10.49 -10.58
CA ASP A 87 4.23 10.22 -11.52
C ASP A 87 2.95 10.89 -11.02
N HIS A 88 2.83 12.18 -11.28
CA HIS A 88 1.68 12.97 -10.81
C HIS A 88 0.37 12.59 -11.50
N LEU A 89 0.43 12.21 -12.78
CA LEU A 89 -0.76 11.78 -13.50
C LEU A 89 -1.34 10.48 -12.96
N GLY A 90 -0.47 9.49 -12.76
CA GLY A 90 -0.87 8.22 -12.16
C GLY A 90 -1.38 8.40 -10.75
N ALA A 91 -0.70 9.22 -9.96
CA ALA A 91 -1.10 9.52 -8.59
C ALA A 91 -2.50 10.13 -8.55
N ARG A 92 -2.75 11.13 -9.39
CA ARG A 92 -4.07 11.79 -9.45
C ARG A 92 -5.17 10.80 -9.78
N ARG A 93 -4.94 9.91 -10.75
CA ARG A 93 -5.92 8.92 -11.17
C ARG A 93 -6.35 8.03 -10.01
N HIS A 94 -5.37 7.48 -9.31
CA HIS A 94 -5.66 6.55 -8.19
C HIS A 94 -6.23 7.28 -6.98
N LEU A 95 -5.78 8.50 -6.70
CA LEU A 95 -6.35 9.29 -5.59
C LEU A 95 -7.78 9.71 -5.87
N LYS A 96 -8.12 10.02 -7.12
CA LYS A 96 -9.52 10.29 -7.49
C LYS A 96 -10.40 9.07 -7.26
N LEU A 97 -9.91 7.88 -7.59
CA LEU A 97 -10.65 6.65 -7.33
C LEU A 97 -10.86 6.43 -5.84
N ALA A 98 -9.82 6.64 -5.04
CA ALA A 98 -9.92 6.49 -3.58
C ALA A 98 -10.97 7.46 -3.01
N VAL A 99 -10.95 8.72 -3.43
CA VAL A 99 -11.92 9.74 -2.98
C VAL A 99 -13.33 9.36 -3.42
N ALA A 100 -13.49 8.87 -4.66
CA ALA A 100 -14.81 8.47 -5.16
C ALA A 100 -15.39 7.31 -4.33
N MET A 101 -14.54 6.37 -3.92
CA MET A 101 -14.97 5.22 -3.10
C MET A 101 -15.25 5.61 -1.66
N ARG A 102 -14.45 6.51 -1.09
CA ARG A 102 -14.58 6.93 0.30
C ARG A 102 -14.45 8.45 0.40
N PRO A 103 -15.49 9.20 0.01
CA PRO A 103 -15.42 10.66 0.02
C PRO A 103 -15.33 11.26 1.43
N ASP A 104 -15.68 10.49 2.45
CA ASP A 104 -15.58 10.87 3.85
C ASP A 104 -14.15 10.82 4.41
N GLN A 105 -13.22 10.16 3.69
CA GLN A 105 -11.84 10.03 4.17
C GLN A 105 -11.05 11.31 3.88
N GLN A 106 -10.75 12.03 4.94
CA GLN A 106 -10.04 13.31 4.83
C GLN A 106 -8.63 13.15 4.26
N ASP A 107 -7.93 12.07 4.64
CA ASP A 107 -6.58 11.80 4.15
C ASP A 107 -6.54 11.64 2.64
N TYR A 108 -7.56 10.99 2.06
CA TYR A 108 -7.65 10.80 0.61
C TYR A 108 -7.84 12.14 -0.09
N ARG A 109 -8.76 12.97 0.43
CA ARG A 109 -9.01 14.29 -0.15
C ARG A 109 -7.78 15.21 -0.04
N ALA A 110 -7.11 15.16 1.09
CA ALA A 110 -5.90 15.97 1.31
C ALA A 110 -4.79 15.56 0.33
N ALA A 111 -4.60 14.27 0.12
CA ALA A 111 -3.60 13.78 -0.82
C ALA A 111 -3.93 14.21 -2.26
N LEU A 112 -5.20 14.11 -2.65
CA LEU A 112 -5.62 14.54 -3.99
C LEU A 112 -5.41 16.04 -4.18
N ALA A 113 -5.72 16.84 -3.16
CA ALA A 113 -5.50 18.29 -3.22
C ALA A 113 -4.02 18.62 -3.41
N ARG A 114 -3.15 17.92 -2.72
CA ARG A 114 -1.71 18.12 -2.83
C ARG A 114 -1.18 17.81 -4.23
N VAL A 115 -1.63 16.71 -4.84
CA VAL A 115 -1.17 16.35 -6.17
C VAL A 115 -1.71 17.34 -7.23
N ASN A 116 -2.89 17.90 -7.02
CA ASN A 116 -3.45 18.90 -7.91
C ASN A 116 -2.67 20.23 -7.82
N ASP A 117 -2.25 20.60 -6.62
CA ASP A 117 -1.46 21.82 -6.40
C ASP A 117 -0.04 21.69 -6.96
N ASP A 118 0.54 20.50 -6.90
CA ASP A 118 1.91 20.24 -7.34
C ASP A 118 2.00 19.99 -8.86
N ALA A 119 0.90 19.76 -9.53
CA ALA A 119 0.87 19.38 -10.94
C ALA A 119 1.10 20.57 -11.90
#